data_0798e641e014cba5cf497995ff3c016c
#
_entry.id   0798e641e014cba5cf497995ff3c016c
#
_cell.length_a   1.000
_cell.length_b   1.000
_cell.length_c   1.000
_cell.angle_alpha   90.00
_cell.angle_beta   90.00
_cell.angle_gamma   90.00
#
_symmetry.space_group_name_H-M   'P 1'
#
loop_
_entity.id
_entity.type
_entity.pdbx_description
1 polymer ?
#
loop_
_entity_poly.entity_id
_entity_poly.type
_entity_poly.pdbx_seq_one_letter_code
_entity_poly.pdbx_strand_id
1 'polypeptide(L)'
;VFLIMSGGIGVGNAGAICDEILRRHSGAFTVYILVGRNSDLKQTLEEKYAGNEHVRIVTFTKKVNVYMNAADVMISKPGGLTSTEAAVAQVPLVQLLVYTACEAPNIAFFSSHGLSERAENAADAAEKAVALVRDKARAEAMREAQRNTIAPNAADKIAERIVLS
;
A
#
# COMPACT_ATOMS: atom_id res chain seq x y z
N VAL A 1 6.17 -5.11 -9.47
CA VAL A 1 6.68 -4.31 -8.33
C VAL A 1 5.69 -4.38 -7.18
N PHE A 2 6.16 -4.82 -6.02
CA PHE A 2 5.41 -4.77 -4.75
C PHE A 2 5.87 -3.56 -3.95
N LEU A 3 4.94 -2.79 -3.41
CA LEU A 3 5.23 -1.65 -2.55
C LEU A 3 4.68 -1.90 -1.15
N ILE A 4 5.54 -1.94 -0.14
CA ILE A 4 5.15 -2.06 1.27
C ILE A 4 5.39 -0.71 1.95
N MET A 5 4.34 -0.13 2.53
CA MET A 5 4.44 1.10 3.30
C MET A 5 4.11 0.84 4.77
N SER A 6 5.13 0.81 5.61
CA SER A 6 4.99 0.49 7.04
C SER A 6 4.41 1.63 7.89
N GLY A 7 4.21 2.81 7.29
CA GLY A 7 3.80 4.01 8.02
C GLY A 7 4.89 4.57 8.96
N GLY A 8 4.69 5.78 9.46
CA GLY A 8 5.71 6.51 10.26
C GLY A 8 6.03 5.89 11.63
N ILE A 9 5.25 4.90 12.10
CA ILE A 9 5.42 4.26 13.42
C ILE A 9 5.89 2.80 13.28
N GLY A 10 6.12 2.31 12.04
CA GLY A 10 6.60 0.93 11.83
C GLY A 10 5.60 -0.16 12.24
N VAL A 11 4.32 0.20 12.36
CA VAL A 11 3.25 -0.75 12.67
C VAL A 11 2.93 -1.54 11.40
N GLY A 12 3.24 -2.76 11.42
CA GLY A 12 3.05 -3.72 10.34
C GLY A 12 4.37 -4.45 10.13
N ASN A 13 4.29 -5.74 10.17
CA ASN A 13 5.43 -6.63 10.07
C ASN A 13 5.97 -6.63 8.62
N ALA A 14 6.50 -5.47 8.16
CA ALA A 14 6.95 -5.29 6.78
C ALA A 14 7.94 -6.38 6.35
N GLY A 15 8.81 -6.80 7.29
CA GLY A 15 9.72 -7.91 7.06
C GLY A 15 8.98 -9.24 6.85
N ALA A 16 7.98 -9.55 7.69
CA ALA A 16 7.23 -10.79 7.51
C ALA A 16 6.39 -10.79 6.21
N ILE A 17 5.83 -9.65 5.82
CA ILE A 17 5.13 -9.52 4.53
C ILE A 17 6.11 -9.76 3.37
N CYS A 18 7.30 -9.15 3.44
CA CYS A 18 8.34 -9.33 2.43
C CYS A 18 8.78 -10.80 2.33
N ASP A 19 9.04 -11.47 3.47
CA ASP A 19 9.37 -12.90 3.50
C ASP A 19 8.31 -13.76 2.81
N GLU A 20 7.05 -13.48 3.09
CA GLU A 20 5.93 -14.19 2.48
C GLU A 20 5.80 -13.94 0.98
N ILE A 21 6.08 -12.71 0.50
CA ILE A 21 6.13 -12.41 -0.93
C ILE A 21 7.28 -13.18 -1.58
N LEU A 22 8.49 -13.12 -1.02
CA LEU A 22 9.66 -13.84 -1.52
C LEU A 22 9.42 -15.35 -1.63
N ARG A 23 8.66 -15.92 -0.68
CA ARG A 23 8.32 -17.34 -0.69
C ARG A 23 7.26 -17.72 -1.73
N ARG A 24 6.29 -16.82 -2.01
CA ARG A 24 5.10 -17.09 -2.83
C ARG A 24 5.24 -16.68 -4.28
N HIS A 25 6.14 -15.74 -4.57
CA HIS A 25 6.30 -15.15 -5.89
C HIS A 25 7.68 -15.47 -6.45
N SER A 26 7.75 -15.75 -7.75
CA SER A 26 8.96 -16.11 -8.46
C SER A 26 9.07 -15.35 -9.79
N GLY A 27 10.25 -15.31 -10.36
CA GLY A 27 10.54 -14.59 -11.59
C GLY A 27 11.15 -13.21 -11.33
N ALA A 28 11.03 -12.31 -12.27
CA ALA A 28 11.57 -10.94 -12.15
C ALA A 28 10.57 -10.06 -11.40
N PHE A 29 10.92 -9.61 -10.20
CA PHE A 29 10.14 -8.67 -9.39
C PHE A 29 11.02 -7.86 -8.45
N THR A 30 10.45 -6.80 -7.90
CA THR A 30 11.10 -5.99 -6.85
C THR A 30 10.08 -5.69 -5.76
N VAL A 31 10.52 -5.77 -4.51
CA VAL A 31 9.79 -5.35 -3.32
C VAL A 31 10.43 -4.08 -2.78
N TYR A 32 9.74 -2.96 -2.86
CA TYR A 32 10.14 -1.73 -2.19
C TYR A 32 9.48 -1.68 -0.80
N ILE A 33 10.29 -1.45 0.23
CA ILE A 33 9.80 -1.26 1.60
C ILE A 33 10.10 0.17 2.03
N LEU A 34 9.08 1.02 2.12
CA LEU A 34 9.21 2.39 2.57
C LEU A 34 9.08 2.43 4.10
N VAL A 35 10.19 2.66 4.78
CA VAL A 35 10.27 2.68 6.25
C VAL A 35 10.13 4.09 6.85
N GLY A 36 10.02 5.12 6.00
CA GLY A 36 9.91 6.49 6.43
C GLY A 36 11.13 6.96 7.24
N ARG A 37 10.90 7.51 8.42
CA ARG A 37 11.96 8.01 9.33
C ARG A 37 12.40 7.00 10.38
N ASN A 38 11.95 5.77 10.30
CA ASN A 38 12.31 4.72 11.27
C ASN A 38 13.67 4.12 10.92
N SER A 39 14.74 4.66 11.57
CA SER A 39 16.13 4.24 11.36
C SER A 39 16.38 2.80 11.82
N ASP A 40 15.75 2.38 12.91
CA ASP A 40 15.98 1.06 13.51
C ASP A 40 15.37 -0.03 12.62
N LEU A 41 14.15 0.23 12.10
CA LEU A 41 13.53 -0.66 11.15
C LEU A 41 14.33 -0.72 9.85
N LYS A 42 14.87 0.41 9.38
CA LYS A 42 15.76 0.45 8.21
C LYS A 42 16.93 -0.49 8.40
N GLN A 43 17.69 -0.29 9.48
CA GLN A 43 18.89 -1.10 9.76
C GLN A 43 18.54 -2.59 9.83
N THR A 44 17.51 -2.95 10.59
CA THR A 44 17.04 -4.33 10.72
C THR A 44 16.72 -4.97 9.38
N LEU A 45 16.04 -4.25 8.49
CA LEU A 45 15.66 -4.78 7.19
C LEU A 45 16.84 -4.82 6.20
N GLU A 46 17.75 -3.83 6.24
CA GLU A 46 18.96 -3.83 5.42
C GLU A 46 19.88 -5.00 5.79
N GLU A 47 20.05 -5.28 7.07
CA GLU A 47 20.82 -6.44 7.55
C GLU A 47 20.14 -7.75 7.13
N LYS A 48 18.82 -7.84 7.32
CA LYS A 48 18.04 -9.05 7.00
C LYS A 48 18.07 -9.39 5.51
N TYR A 49 17.99 -8.40 4.63
CA TYR A 49 17.93 -8.59 3.19
C TYR A 49 19.24 -8.24 2.47
N ALA A 50 20.37 -8.21 3.19
CA ALA A 50 21.67 -7.96 2.60
C ALA A 50 21.95 -8.94 1.44
N GLY A 51 22.29 -8.41 0.27
CA GLY A 51 22.54 -9.20 -0.91
C GLY A 51 21.31 -9.75 -1.65
N ASN A 52 20.10 -9.52 -1.14
CA ASN A 52 18.89 -9.92 -1.86
C ASN A 52 18.57 -8.93 -3.00
N GLU A 53 18.63 -9.42 -4.24
CA GLU A 53 18.42 -8.61 -5.44
C GLU A 53 16.96 -8.13 -5.63
N HIS A 54 15.99 -8.77 -4.99
CA HIS A 54 14.57 -8.45 -5.09
C HIS A 54 14.13 -7.37 -4.11
N VAL A 55 14.87 -7.07 -3.04
CA VAL A 55 14.43 -6.18 -1.96
C VAL A 55 15.16 -4.85 -1.98
N ARG A 56 14.42 -3.76 -1.83
CA ARG A 56 14.94 -2.39 -1.73
C ARG A 56 14.31 -1.68 -0.55
N ILE A 57 15.13 -1.26 0.40
CA ILE A 57 14.70 -0.50 1.57
C ILE A 57 14.83 0.99 1.24
N VAL A 58 13.73 1.73 1.41
CA VAL A 58 13.67 3.15 1.11
C VAL A 58 13.33 3.93 2.37
N THR A 59 14.18 4.90 2.70
CA THR A 59 13.96 5.82 3.82
C THR A 59 12.90 6.87 3.48
N PHE A 60 12.81 7.91 4.31
CA PHE A 60 11.91 9.04 4.04
C PHE A 60 12.18 9.63 2.66
N THR A 61 11.14 9.72 1.87
CA THR A 61 11.16 10.32 0.53
C THR A 61 9.96 11.24 0.34
N LYS A 62 10.16 12.33 -0.41
CA LYS A 62 9.08 13.20 -0.89
C LYS A 62 8.45 12.68 -2.20
N LYS A 63 9.01 11.61 -2.76
CA LYS A 63 8.59 11.05 -4.06
C LYS A 63 7.75 9.77 -3.91
N VAL A 64 6.90 9.70 -2.87
CA VAL A 64 6.05 8.53 -2.61
C VAL A 64 5.15 8.21 -3.81
N ASN A 65 4.64 9.25 -4.48
CA ASN A 65 3.83 9.12 -5.68
C ASN A 65 4.54 8.38 -6.81
N VAL A 66 5.86 8.51 -6.95
CA VAL A 66 6.63 7.79 -7.98
C VAL A 66 6.63 6.28 -7.70
N TYR A 67 6.77 5.90 -6.42
CA TYR A 67 6.71 4.48 -6.01
C TYR A 67 5.29 3.92 -6.19
N MET A 68 4.25 4.68 -5.83
CA MET A 68 2.87 4.26 -6.03
C MET A 68 2.55 4.03 -7.51
N ASN A 69 2.93 4.98 -8.38
CA ASN A 69 2.69 4.87 -9.83
C ASN A 69 3.48 3.74 -10.49
N ALA A 70 4.61 3.33 -9.92
CA ALA A 70 5.43 2.22 -10.43
C ALA A 70 5.02 0.85 -9.88
N ALA A 71 4.16 0.80 -8.88
CA ALA A 71 3.77 -0.44 -8.21
C ALA A 71 2.61 -1.15 -8.92
N ASP A 72 2.72 -2.47 -9.03
CA ASP A 72 1.62 -3.34 -9.46
C ASP A 72 0.62 -3.58 -8.32
N VAL A 73 1.10 -3.53 -7.08
CA VAL A 73 0.30 -3.67 -5.86
C VAL A 73 0.98 -2.96 -4.68
N MET A 74 0.18 -2.40 -3.80
CA MET A 74 0.63 -1.77 -2.57
C MET A 74 0.02 -2.45 -1.35
N ILE A 75 0.83 -2.61 -0.30
CA ILE A 75 0.41 -3.10 1.01
C ILE A 75 0.66 -2.01 2.04
N SER A 76 -0.35 -1.62 2.79
CA SER A 76 -0.22 -0.59 3.83
C SER A 76 -1.20 -0.79 4.98
N LYS A 77 -1.03 0.00 6.03
CA LYS A 77 -2.09 0.19 7.02
C LYS A 77 -3.22 1.07 6.45
N PRO A 78 -4.45 1.02 6.98
CA PRO A 78 -5.60 1.75 6.45
C PRO A 78 -5.63 3.24 6.88
N GLY A 79 -4.50 3.94 6.74
CA GLY A 79 -4.40 5.37 7.02
C GLY A 79 -5.12 6.20 5.94
N GLY A 80 -5.94 7.18 6.35
CA GLY A 80 -6.78 7.95 5.42
C GLY A 80 -6.01 8.57 4.26
N LEU A 81 -4.92 9.30 4.52
CA LEU A 81 -4.12 9.93 3.47
C LEU A 81 -3.48 8.89 2.54
N THR A 82 -2.78 7.93 3.08
CA THR A 82 -2.09 6.90 2.28
C THR A 82 -3.04 6.09 1.42
N SER A 83 -4.22 5.73 1.95
CA SER A 83 -5.22 4.98 1.21
C SER A 83 -5.82 5.82 0.06
N THR A 84 -6.10 7.10 0.32
CA THR A 84 -6.60 8.02 -0.70
C THR A 84 -5.56 8.29 -1.78
N GLU A 85 -4.30 8.50 -1.42
CA GLU A 85 -3.19 8.66 -2.36
C GLU A 85 -3.00 7.42 -3.24
N ALA A 86 -3.09 6.21 -2.65
CA ALA A 86 -3.05 4.96 -3.38
C ALA A 86 -4.20 4.83 -4.40
N ALA A 87 -5.42 5.21 -4.00
CA ALA A 87 -6.58 5.17 -4.88
C ALA A 87 -6.49 6.21 -6.02
N VAL A 88 -5.97 7.41 -5.74
CA VAL A 88 -5.70 8.43 -6.78
C VAL A 88 -4.63 7.95 -7.75
N ALA A 89 -3.59 7.28 -7.26
CA ALA A 89 -2.55 6.66 -8.09
C ALA A 89 -3.04 5.38 -8.79
N GLN A 90 -4.26 4.91 -8.49
CA GLN A 90 -4.85 3.69 -9.06
C GLN A 90 -3.97 2.45 -8.86
N VAL A 91 -3.29 2.35 -7.72
CA VAL A 91 -2.53 1.17 -7.38
C VAL A 91 -3.41 0.18 -6.61
N PRO A 92 -3.48 -1.10 -7.02
CA PRO A 92 -4.18 -2.13 -6.27
C PRO A 92 -3.70 -2.20 -4.83
N LEU A 93 -4.62 -2.14 -3.87
CA LEU A 93 -4.31 -1.90 -2.46
C LEU A 93 -4.75 -3.07 -1.58
N VAL A 94 -3.83 -3.54 -0.75
CA VAL A 94 -4.09 -4.47 0.36
C VAL A 94 -3.89 -3.72 1.67
N GLN A 95 -4.91 -3.69 2.51
CA GLN A 95 -4.87 -3.00 3.80
C GLN A 95 -4.80 -4.00 4.95
N LEU A 96 -3.76 -3.87 5.78
CA LEU A 96 -3.62 -4.66 7.00
C LEU A 96 -4.63 -4.20 8.05
N LEU A 97 -5.29 -5.16 8.69
CA LEU A 97 -6.07 -4.90 9.88
C LEU A 97 -5.17 -4.32 10.98
N VAL A 98 -5.55 -3.15 11.45
CA VAL A 98 -5.01 -2.52 12.65
C VAL A 98 -6.16 -2.25 13.59
N TYR A 99 -6.02 -2.67 14.83
CA TYR A 99 -7.05 -2.50 15.85
C TYR A 99 -7.02 -1.10 16.46
N THR A 100 -7.01 -0.06 15.61
CA THR A 100 -7.16 1.33 16.08
C THR A 100 -8.53 1.86 15.69
N ALA A 101 -9.23 2.46 16.63
CA ALA A 101 -10.58 3.01 16.41
C ALA A 101 -10.60 4.04 15.25
N CYS A 102 -9.51 4.76 15.04
CA CYS A 102 -9.39 5.79 14.00
C CYS A 102 -9.27 5.21 12.57
N GLU A 103 -8.77 4.00 12.41
CA GLU A 103 -8.49 3.40 11.09
C GLU A 103 -9.56 2.37 10.66
N ALA A 104 -10.39 1.90 11.60
CA ALA A 104 -11.47 0.95 11.31
C ALA A 104 -12.49 1.48 10.27
N PRO A 105 -12.93 2.75 10.31
CA PRO A 105 -13.83 3.28 9.27
C PRO A 105 -13.19 3.32 7.88
N ASN A 106 -11.89 3.59 7.79
CA ASN A 106 -11.18 3.64 6.51
C ASN A 106 -11.17 2.27 5.84
N ILE A 107 -10.78 1.21 6.58
CA ILE A 107 -10.74 -0.13 6.01
C ILE A 107 -12.13 -0.61 5.61
N ALA A 108 -13.15 -0.30 6.41
CA ALA A 108 -14.55 -0.63 6.09
C ALA A 108 -15.01 0.06 4.80
N PHE A 109 -14.76 1.36 4.66
CA PHE A 109 -15.10 2.13 3.48
C PHE A 109 -14.39 1.59 2.23
N PHE A 110 -13.07 1.46 2.29
CA PHE A 110 -12.28 1.02 1.14
C PHE A 110 -12.64 -0.40 0.70
N SER A 111 -12.81 -1.33 1.63
CA SER A 111 -13.14 -2.72 1.29
C SER A 111 -14.57 -2.87 0.77
N SER A 112 -15.56 -2.16 1.34
CA SER A 112 -16.96 -2.25 0.90
C SER A 112 -17.21 -1.64 -0.48
N HIS A 113 -16.35 -0.70 -0.92
CA HIS A 113 -16.43 -0.09 -2.24
C HIS A 113 -15.49 -0.73 -3.27
N GLY A 114 -14.82 -1.84 -2.92
CA GLY A 114 -13.90 -2.53 -3.83
C GLY A 114 -12.60 -1.77 -4.11
N LEU A 115 -12.24 -0.77 -3.29
CA LEU A 115 -11.05 0.07 -3.46
C LEU A 115 -9.78 -0.59 -2.92
N SER A 116 -9.94 -1.59 -2.06
CA SER A 116 -8.87 -2.36 -1.45
C SER A 116 -9.33 -3.75 -1.01
N GLU A 117 -8.38 -4.62 -0.73
CA GLU A 117 -8.60 -5.86 -0.01
C GLU A 117 -8.10 -5.75 1.42
N ARG A 118 -8.88 -6.25 2.36
CA ARG A 118 -8.51 -6.32 3.77
C ARG A 118 -7.68 -7.58 4.02
N ALA A 119 -6.61 -7.45 4.77
CA ALA A 119 -5.76 -8.56 5.21
C ALA A 119 -5.65 -8.63 6.73
N GLU A 120 -5.68 -9.83 7.28
CA GLU A 120 -5.69 -10.06 8.72
C GLU A 120 -4.29 -10.16 9.33
N ASN A 121 -3.32 -10.61 8.53
CA ASN A 121 -1.94 -10.78 8.95
C ASN A 121 -0.97 -10.68 7.76
N ALA A 122 0.32 -10.84 8.00
CA ALA A 122 1.36 -10.72 6.98
C ALA A 122 1.23 -11.78 5.87
N ALA A 123 0.88 -13.01 6.21
CA ALA A 123 0.73 -14.11 5.26
C ALA A 123 -0.47 -13.87 4.32
N ASP A 124 -1.60 -13.44 4.88
CA ASP A 124 -2.81 -13.09 4.13
C ASP A 124 -2.58 -11.87 3.23
N ALA A 125 -1.86 -10.85 3.73
CA ALA A 125 -1.51 -9.67 2.94
C ALA A 125 -0.63 -10.02 1.73
N ALA A 126 0.37 -10.85 1.92
CA ALA A 126 1.25 -11.30 0.84
C ALA A 126 0.51 -12.17 -0.18
N GLU A 127 -0.37 -13.07 0.29
CA GLU A 127 -1.19 -13.92 -0.58
C GLU A 127 -2.10 -13.07 -1.48
N LYS A 128 -2.83 -12.12 -0.91
CA LYS A 128 -3.70 -11.19 -1.65
C LYS A 128 -2.92 -10.32 -2.63
N ALA A 129 -1.77 -9.80 -2.21
CA ALA A 129 -0.92 -9.00 -3.07
C ALA A 129 -0.39 -9.81 -4.26
N VAL A 130 0.06 -11.03 -4.05
CA VAL A 130 0.51 -11.94 -5.13
C VAL A 130 -0.67 -12.31 -6.05
N ALA A 131 -1.86 -12.52 -5.49
CA ALA A 131 -3.06 -12.79 -6.28
C ALA A 131 -3.42 -11.61 -7.19
N LEU A 132 -3.39 -10.37 -6.67
CA LEU A 132 -3.65 -9.15 -7.46
C LEU A 132 -2.63 -8.95 -8.58
N VAL A 133 -1.35 -9.28 -8.35
CA VAL A 133 -0.32 -9.18 -9.40
C VAL A 133 -0.56 -10.22 -10.50
N ARG A 134 -1.04 -11.41 -10.16
CA ARG A 134 -1.30 -12.50 -11.11
C ARG A 134 -2.64 -12.36 -11.85
N ASP A 135 -3.65 -11.87 -11.18
CA ASP A 135 -4.99 -11.68 -11.72
C ASP A 135 -5.19 -10.22 -12.18
N LYS A 136 -4.87 -9.97 -13.44
CA LYS A 136 -4.98 -8.63 -14.04
C LYS A 136 -6.43 -8.12 -14.07
N ALA A 137 -7.42 -9.00 -14.23
CA ALA A 137 -8.81 -8.61 -14.26
C ALA A 137 -9.29 -8.12 -12.88
N ARG A 138 -8.89 -8.83 -11.80
CA ARG A 138 -9.17 -8.43 -10.42
C ARG A 138 -8.49 -7.10 -10.06
N ALA A 139 -7.23 -6.92 -10.45
CA ALA A 139 -6.50 -5.68 -10.26
C ALA A 139 -7.16 -4.50 -11.00
N GLU A 140 -7.60 -4.71 -12.25
CA GLU A 140 -8.25 -3.66 -13.05
C GLU A 140 -9.64 -3.30 -12.50
N ALA A 141 -10.42 -4.26 -12.03
CA ALA A 141 -11.69 -3.99 -11.36
C ALA A 141 -11.50 -3.09 -10.12
N MET A 142 -10.44 -3.33 -9.34
CA MET A 142 -10.10 -2.45 -8.21
C MET A 142 -9.70 -1.04 -8.66
N ARG A 143 -8.87 -0.92 -9.70
CA ARG A 143 -8.50 0.40 -10.27
C ARG A 143 -9.73 1.17 -10.78
N GLU A 144 -10.66 0.48 -11.43
CA GLU A 144 -11.90 1.09 -11.89
C GLU A 144 -12.76 1.57 -10.72
N ALA A 145 -12.92 0.78 -9.67
CA ALA A 145 -13.61 1.20 -8.45
C ALA A 145 -12.94 2.43 -7.82
N GLN A 146 -11.61 2.47 -7.76
CA GLN A 146 -10.85 3.61 -7.27
C GLN A 146 -11.10 4.88 -8.11
N ARG A 147 -11.04 4.79 -9.44
CA ARG A 147 -11.32 5.92 -10.35
C ARG A 147 -12.72 6.48 -10.17
N ASN A 148 -13.70 5.59 -10.00
CA ASN A 148 -15.12 5.98 -9.92
C ASN A 148 -15.50 6.55 -8.54
N THR A 149 -14.74 6.21 -7.49
CA THR A 149 -15.09 6.58 -6.09
C THR A 149 -14.26 7.75 -5.57
N ILE A 150 -12.97 7.81 -5.88
CA ILE A 150 -12.04 8.81 -5.32
C ILE A 150 -11.72 9.89 -6.35
N ALA A 151 -12.15 11.11 -6.04
CA ALA A 151 -11.92 12.25 -6.93
C ALA A 151 -10.46 12.76 -6.79
N PRO A 152 -9.67 12.82 -7.88
CA PRO A 152 -8.29 13.30 -7.83
C PRO A 152 -8.19 14.81 -7.55
N ASN A 153 -9.24 15.57 -7.82
CA ASN A 153 -9.34 17.02 -7.63
C ASN A 153 -10.24 17.41 -6.45
N ALA A 154 -10.25 16.62 -5.39
CA ALA A 154 -11.12 16.86 -4.23
C ALA A 154 -10.87 18.23 -3.56
N ALA A 155 -9.61 18.69 -3.51
CA ALA A 155 -9.28 20.01 -2.96
C ALA A 155 -9.94 21.16 -3.73
N ASP A 156 -9.93 21.11 -5.06
CA ASP A 156 -10.56 22.12 -5.91
C ASP A 156 -12.08 22.13 -5.69
N LYS A 157 -12.70 20.95 -5.65
CA LYS A 157 -14.14 20.83 -5.39
C LYS A 157 -14.57 21.34 -4.03
N ILE A 158 -13.73 21.15 -3.00
CA ILE A 158 -13.98 21.69 -1.66
C ILE A 158 -13.84 23.22 -1.69
N ALA A 159 -12.79 23.75 -2.32
CA ALA A 159 -12.58 25.20 -2.44
C ALA A 159 -13.74 25.88 -3.18
N GLU A 160 -14.18 25.32 -4.31
CA GLU A 160 -15.34 25.82 -5.06
C GLU A 160 -16.61 25.87 -4.20
N ARG A 161 -16.86 24.84 -3.39
CA ARG A 161 -18.02 24.83 -2.51
C ARG A 161 -17.97 25.90 -1.43
N ILE A 162 -16.79 26.16 -0.87
CA ILE A 162 -16.62 27.20 0.17
C ILE A 162 -16.80 28.60 -0.40
N VAL A 163 -16.35 28.83 -1.64
CA VAL A 163 -16.46 30.15 -2.30
C VAL A 163 -17.88 30.43 -2.77
N LEU A 164 -18.66 29.39 -3.10
CA LEU A 164 -20.04 29.52 -3.60
C LEU A 164 -21.10 29.45 -2.50
N SER A 165 -20.72 29.27 -1.24
CA SER A 165 -21.59 29.29 -0.06
C SER A 165 -21.55 30.63 0.66
#